data_782cd81a87c92556f39472137b651f4e
#
_entry.id   782cd81a87c92556f39472137b651f4e
#
_cell.length_a   1.000
_cell.length_b   1.000
_cell.length_c   1.000
_cell.angle_alpha   90.00
_cell.angle_beta   90.00
_cell.angle_gamma   90.00
#
_symmetry.space_group_name_H-M   'P 1'
#
loop_
_entity.id
_entity.type
_entity.pdbx_description
1 polymer ?
#
loop_
_entity_poly.entity_id
_entity_poly.type
_entity_poly.pdbx_seq_one_letter_code
_entity_poly.pdbx_strand_id
1 'polypeptide(L)'
;MILVYVDDFVGVYRSDYNLEEVKNAFTWGTFEHIYANKPVSFKGKQLTVLLEGGRYKLKIDQAEFINGLGRMKLPKGRLTGEPLLTDEERSEFRSVSGCLQWLCGQSRPELAPAVSLSNKGLQT
;
A
#
# COMPACT_ATOMS: atom_id res chain seq x y z
N MET A 1 -12.11 -8.64 -17.41
CA MET A 1 -11.08 -9.17 -16.50
C MET A 1 -11.47 -8.78 -15.07
N ILE A 2 -11.46 -9.72 -14.16
CA ILE A 2 -11.79 -9.49 -12.74
C ILE A 2 -10.62 -9.98 -11.90
N LEU A 3 -10.17 -9.16 -10.95
CA LEU A 3 -9.22 -9.49 -9.92
C LEU A 3 -9.98 -9.70 -8.61
N VAL A 4 -9.78 -10.85 -7.98
CA VAL A 4 -10.43 -11.22 -6.72
C VAL A 4 -9.39 -11.28 -5.63
N TYR A 5 -9.70 -10.70 -4.48
CA TYR A 5 -8.89 -10.83 -3.28
C TYR A 5 -9.82 -11.03 -2.07
N VAL A 6 -9.91 -12.27 -1.61
CA VAL A 6 -10.84 -12.72 -0.57
C VAL A 6 -12.28 -12.38 -0.97
N ASP A 7 -12.87 -11.36 -0.39
CA ASP A 7 -14.23 -10.84 -0.60
C ASP A 7 -14.27 -9.52 -1.38
N ASP A 8 -13.11 -8.96 -1.75
CA ASP A 8 -13.03 -7.75 -2.57
C ASP A 8 -12.76 -8.07 -4.05
N PHE A 9 -13.38 -7.30 -4.94
CA PHE A 9 -13.29 -7.45 -6.39
C PHE A 9 -12.89 -6.12 -7.04
N VAL A 10 -11.98 -6.19 -7.98
CA VAL A 10 -11.71 -5.09 -8.93
C VAL A 10 -11.82 -5.63 -10.34
N GLY A 11 -12.59 -5.00 -11.18
CA GLY A 11 -12.83 -5.46 -12.54
C GLY A 11 -12.73 -4.37 -13.59
N VAL A 12 -12.34 -4.78 -14.80
CA VAL A 12 -12.41 -3.98 -16.01
C VAL A 12 -13.34 -4.70 -16.98
N TYR A 13 -14.30 -3.98 -17.50
CA TYR A 13 -15.30 -4.50 -18.44
C TYR A 13 -15.45 -3.57 -19.64
N ARG A 14 -16.03 -4.10 -20.70
CA ARG A 14 -16.37 -3.32 -21.89
C ARG A 14 -17.62 -2.49 -21.62
N SER A 15 -17.72 -1.34 -22.26
CA SER A 15 -18.85 -0.43 -22.09
C SER A 15 -20.21 -1.01 -22.51
N ASP A 16 -20.21 -2.01 -23.37
CA ASP A 16 -21.39 -2.74 -23.84
C ASP A 16 -21.77 -3.95 -22.95
N TYR A 17 -21.01 -4.23 -21.90
CA TYR A 17 -21.30 -5.35 -21.01
C TYR A 17 -22.38 -4.99 -19.98
N ASN A 18 -23.35 -5.88 -19.84
CA ASN A 18 -24.40 -5.72 -18.83
C ASN A 18 -23.87 -6.14 -17.44
N LEU A 19 -23.64 -5.18 -16.56
CA LEU A 19 -23.18 -5.43 -15.20
C LEU A 19 -24.26 -5.95 -14.25
N GLU A 20 -25.54 -5.93 -14.63
CA GLU A 20 -26.61 -6.34 -13.74
C GLU A 20 -26.52 -7.81 -13.36
N GLU A 21 -26.02 -8.67 -14.25
CA GLU A 21 -25.75 -10.08 -13.93
C GLU A 21 -24.75 -10.22 -12.77
N VAL A 22 -23.66 -9.44 -12.81
CA VAL A 22 -22.63 -9.46 -11.77
C VAL A 22 -23.17 -8.87 -10.47
N LYS A 23 -23.90 -7.76 -10.55
CA LYS A 23 -24.53 -7.13 -9.38
C LYS A 23 -25.51 -8.05 -8.68
N ASN A 24 -26.28 -8.82 -9.45
CA ASN A 24 -27.29 -9.72 -8.90
C ASN A 24 -26.74 -11.07 -8.43
N ALA A 25 -25.51 -11.43 -8.84
CA ALA A 25 -24.88 -12.70 -8.49
C ALA A 25 -24.37 -12.73 -7.03
N PHE A 26 -24.16 -11.56 -6.41
CA PHE A 26 -23.56 -11.45 -5.07
C PHE A 26 -24.29 -10.42 -4.22
N THR A 27 -24.19 -10.58 -2.90
CA THR A 27 -24.57 -9.52 -1.95
C THR A 27 -23.35 -8.63 -1.72
N TRP A 28 -23.39 -7.41 -2.24
CA TRP A 28 -22.31 -6.44 -2.14
C TRP A 28 -22.43 -5.58 -0.89
N GLY A 29 -21.32 -5.37 -0.18
CA GLY A 29 -21.23 -4.34 0.85
C GLY A 29 -21.16 -2.94 0.21
N THR A 30 -20.28 -2.78 -0.76
CA THR A 30 -20.12 -1.55 -1.54
C THR A 30 -19.83 -1.91 -2.99
N PHE A 31 -20.49 -1.22 -3.93
CA PHE A 31 -20.22 -1.36 -5.35
C PHE A 31 -19.96 0.03 -5.94
N GLU A 32 -18.73 0.27 -6.36
CA GLU A 32 -18.30 1.58 -6.87
C GLU A 32 -17.67 1.46 -8.25
N HIS A 33 -17.88 2.51 -9.06
CA HIS A 33 -17.15 2.68 -10.31
C HIS A 33 -15.91 3.55 -10.08
N ILE A 34 -14.78 3.15 -10.65
CA ILE A 34 -13.57 3.97 -10.64
C ILE A 34 -13.68 4.99 -11.79
N TYR A 35 -14.04 6.23 -11.44
CA TYR A 35 -14.10 7.34 -12.40
C TYR A 35 -12.73 7.99 -12.58
N ALA A 36 -12.56 8.67 -13.73
CA ALA A 36 -11.34 9.43 -13.99
C ALA A 36 -11.09 10.47 -12.88
N ASN A 37 -9.85 10.53 -12.43
CA ASN A 37 -9.35 11.45 -11.40
C ASN A 37 -9.97 11.31 -9.99
N LYS A 38 -10.78 10.28 -9.74
CA LYS A 38 -11.29 9.97 -8.41
C LYS A 38 -10.61 8.70 -7.89
N PRO A 39 -9.78 8.78 -6.83
CA PRO A 39 -9.16 7.59 -6.27
C PRO A 39 -10.19 6.72 -5.53
N VAL A 40 -10.04 5.41 -5.66
CA VAL A 40 -10.79 4.40 -4.91
C VAL A 40 -9.79 3.56 -4.11
N SER A 41 -10.09 3.34 -2.85
CA SER A 41 -9.24 2.50 -1.99
C SER A 41 -9.51 1.01 -2.23
N PHE A 42 -8.45 0.26 -2.45
CA PHE A 42 -8.50 -1.20 -2.58
C PHE A 42 -7.26 -1.82 -1.93
N LYS A 43 -7.46 -2.58 -0.86
CA LYS A 43 -6.38 -3.27 -0.14
C LYS A 43 -5.21 -2.37 0.27
N GLY A 44 -5.52 -1.21 0.85
CA GLY A 44 -4.51 -0.25 1.30
C GLY A 44 -3.75 0.47 0.17
N LYS A 45 -4.27 0.38 -1.05
CA LYS A 45 -3.76 1.10 -2.23
C LYS A 45 -4.85 2.03 -2.76
N GLN A 46 -4.45 3.15 -3.34
CA GLN A 46 -5.33 4.02 -4.11
C GLN A 46 -5.24 3.63 -5.59
N LEU A 47 -6.39 3.36 -6.18
CA LEU A 47 -6.56 3.13 -7.60
C LEU A 47 -7.17 4.38 -8.23
N THR A 48 -6.47 4.99 -9.17
CA THR A 48 -6.94 6.19 -9.88
C THR A 48 -6.87 5.96 -11.38
N VAL A 49 -7.97 6.17 -12.08
CA VAL A 49 -7.98 6.17 -13.55
C VAL A 49 -7.61 7.56 -14.03
N LEU A 50 -6.58 7.67 -14.83
CA LEU A 50 -6.13 8.89 -15.48
C LEU A 50 -6.44 8.83 -16.96
N LEU A 51 -6.85 9.96 -17.54
CA LEU A 51 -6.99 10.11 -18.99
C LEU A 51 -5.86 11.02 -19.48
N GLU A 52 -4.90 10.44 -20.19
CA GLU A 52 -3.75 11.17 -20.72
C GLU A 52 -3.57 10.85 -22.21
N GLY A 53 -3.57 11.90 -23.04
CA GLY A 53 -3.40 11.75 -24.49
C GLY A 53 -4.47 10.85 -25.15
N GLY A 54 -5.70 10.89 -24.66
CA GLY A 54 -6.81 10.05 -25.15
C GLY A 54 -6.74 8.57 -24.74
N ARG A 55 -5.82 8.21 -23.82
CA ARG A 55 -5.68 6.85 -23.29
C ARG A 55 -5.94 6.80 -21.80
N TYR A 56 -6.61 5.77 -21.35
CA TYR A 56 -6.79 5.50 -19.93
C TYR A 56 -5.55 4.82 -19.36
N LYS A 57 -5.09 5.33 -18.22
CA LYS A 57 -4.02 4.74 -17.41
C LYS A 57 -4.56 4.45 -16.02
N LEU A 58 -4.22 3.30 -15.45
CA LEU A 58 -4.50 3.00 -14.05
C LEU A 58 -3.26 3.35 -13.24
N LYS A 59 -3.38 4.35 -12.38
CA LYS A 59 -2.38 4.67 -11.36
C LYS A 59 -2.72 3.89 -10.09
N ILE A 60 -1.72 3.21 -9.54
CA ILE A 60 -1.80 2.52 -8.26
C ILE A 60 -0.76 3.14 -7.35
N ASP A 61 -1.17 3.68 -6.21
CA ASP A 61 -0.25 4.23 -5.21
C ASP A 61 -0.68 3.90 -3.78
N GLN A 62 0.16 4.27 -2.81
CA GLN A 62 -0.05 4.07 -1.38
C GLN A 62 0.20 5.37 -0.61
N ALA A 63 -0.17 6.52 -1.19
CA ALA A 63 0.09 7.83 -0.62
C ALA A 63 -0.49 7.99 0.79
N GLU A 64 -1.72 7.52 1.02
CA GLU A 64 -2.34 7.57 2.36
C GLU A 64 -1.57 6.73 3.38
N PHE A 65 -1.15 5.53 3.01
CA PHE A 65 -0.34 4.69 3.88
C PHE A 65 1.00 5.33 4.20
N ILE A 66 1.69 5.88 3.19
CA ILE A 66 2.98 6.56 3.37
C ILE A 66 2.84 7.77 4.29
N ASN A 67 1.80 8.57 4.11
CA ASN A 67 1.54 9.75 4.95
C ASN A 67 1.19 9.38 6.40
N GLY A 68 0.63 8.20 6.62
CA GLY A 68 0.32 7.65 7.93
C GLY A 68 1.49 6.97 8.64
N LEU A 69 2.64 6.76 7.96
CA LEU A 69 3.79 6.12 8.58
C LEU A 69 4.36 6.98 9.69
N GLY A 70 4.44 6.42 10.89
CA GLY A 70 5.14 7.00 12.03
C GLY A 70 6.65 7.13 11.77
N ARG A 71 7.26 8.11 12.40
CA ARG A 71 8.72 8.26 12.43
C ARG A 71 9.23 7.75 13.78
N MET A 72 10.21 6.86 13.75
CA MET A 72 10.94 6.49 14.95
C MET A 72 11.62 7.72 15.55
N LYS A 73 11.40 7.97 16.83
CA LYS A 73 11.99 9.08 17.57
C LYS A 73 13.11 8.55 18.44
N LEU A 74 14.35 8.83 18.08
CA LEU A 74 15.48 8.56 18.95
C LEU A 74 15.75 9.75 19.87
N PRO A 75 16.07 9.49 21.16
CA PRO A 75 16.49 10.55 22.09
C PRO A 75 17.69 11.32 21.56
N LYS A 76 17.74 12.63 21.85
CA LYS A 76 18.89 13.46 21.49
C LYS A 76 20.17 12.91 22.15
N GLY A 77 21.24 12.77 21.36
CA GLY A 77 22.51 12.22 21.81
C GLY A 77 22.70 10.72 21.59
N ARG A 78 21.68 9.99 21.21
CA ARG A 78 21.72 8.53 20.98
C ARG A 78 22.37 8.13 19.65
N LEU A 79 22.67 9.09 18.77
CA LEU A 79 23.21 8.83 17.41
C LEU A 79 24.72 8.56 17.40
N THR A 80 25.42 8.70 18.52
CA THR A 80 26.89 8.54 18.58
C THR A 80 27.28 7.56 19.68
N GLY A 81 27.59 6.33 19.30
CA GLY A 81 28.40 5.42 20.11
C GLY A 81 27.69 4.61 21.20
N GLU A 82 26.40 4.71 21.34
CA GLU A 82 25.67 3.90 22.32
C GLU A 82 25.35 2.49 21.77
N PRO A 83 25.50 1.45 22.59
CA PRO A 83 25.65 0.11 22.06
C PRO A 83 24.34 -0.50 21.64
N LEU A 84 23.28 -0.58 22.13
CA LEU A 84 22.15 -1.40 21.71
C LEU A 84 20.81 -0.64 21.85
N LEU A 85 19.89 -0.93 20.98
CA LEU A 85 18.48 -0.46 21.09
C LEU A 85 17.88 -1.03 22.36
N THR A 86 17.12 -0.19 23.09
CA THR A 86 16.25 -0.68 24.17
C THR A 86 15.17 -1.59 23.59
N ASP A 87 14.48 -2.35 24.42
CA ASP A 87 13.40 -3.23 23.96
C ASP A 87 12.25 -2.45 23.30
N GLU A 88 11.95 -1.25 23.82
CA GLU A 88 10.96 -0.35 23.25
C GLU A 88 11.40 0.17 21.90
N GLU A 89 12.64 0.65 21.77
CA GLU A 89 13.21 1.13 20.49
C GLU A 89 13.25 0.00 19.46
N ARG A 90 13.59 -1.22 19.90
CA ARG A 90 13.60 -2.41 19.05
C ARG A 90 12.20 -2.77 18.56
N SER A 91 11.20 -2.68 19.43
CA SER A 91 9.81 -2.91 19.09
C SER A 91 9.30 -1.88 18.08
N GLU A 92 9.58 -0.60 18.32
CA GLU A 92 9.21 0.48 17.40
C GLU A 92 9.91 0.32 16.03
N PHE A 93 11.20 0.00 16.04
CA PHE A 93 11.94 -0.25 14.81
C PHE A 93 11.38 -1.42 14.00
N ARG A 94 11.01 -2.53 14.66
CA ARG A 94 10.38 -3.68 14.01
C ARG A 94 9.05 -3.30 13.37
N SER A 95 8.25 -2.49 14.05
CA SER A 95 6.97 -2.00 13.54
C SER A 95 7.16 -1.16 12.26
N VAL A 96 8.04 -0.16 12.31
CA VAL A 96 8.34 0.69 11.14
C VAL A 96 8.94 -0.12 10.01
N SER A 97 9.88 -1.03 10.32
CA SER A 97 10.50 -1.91 9.33
C SER A 97 9.50 -2.83 8.64
N GLY A 98 8.54 -3.38 9.39
CA GLY A 98 7.45 -4.19 8.84
C GLY A 98 6.58 -3.39 7.86
N CYS A 99 6.23 -2.15 8.22
CA CYS A 99 5.50 -1.24 7.34
C CYS A 99 6.27 -0.94 6.04
N LEU A 100 7.57 -0.66 6.15
CA LEU A 100 8.41 -0.41 4.98
C LEU A 100 8.57 -1.66 4.11
N GLN A 101 8.71 -2.84 4.72
CA GLN A 101 8.81 -4.11 4.00
C GLN A 101 7.52 -4.42 3.23
N TRP A 102 6.35 -4.16 3.85
CA TRP A 102 5.07 -4.26 3.16
C TRP A 102 4.99 -3.29 1.97
N LEU A 103 5.40 -2.04 2.16
CA LEU A 103 5.44 -1.02 1.10
C LEU A 103 6.33 -1.46 -0.08
N CYS A 104 7.51 -2.04 0.20
CA CYS A 104 8.42 -2.60 -0.82
C CYS A 104 7.73 -3.68 -1.66
N GLY A 105 7.01 -4.58 -1.02
CA GLY A 105 6.32 -5.67 -1.69
C GLY A 105 5.10 -5.24 -2.51
N GLN A 106 4.58 -4.03 -2.29
CA GLN A 106 3.34 -3.58 -2.91
C GLN A 106 3.54 -2.55 -4.03
N SER A 107 4.32 -1.49 -3.77
CA SER A 107 4.40 -0.36 -4.71
C SER A 107 5.78 0.30 -4.82
N ARG A 108 6.71 0.00 -3.90
CA ARG A 108 8.02 0.67 -3.81
C ARG A 108 9.18 -0.32 -3.70
N PRO A 109 9.36 -1.20 -4.72
CA PRO A 109 10.41 -2.24 -4.68
C PRO A 109 11.84 -1.66 -4.61
N GLU A 110 12.05 -0.43 -5.05
CA GLU A 110 13.34 0.26 -4.98
C GLU A 110 13.83 0.51 -3.54
N LEU A 111 12.93 0.47 -2.55
CA LEU A 111 13.31 0.62 -1.13
C LEU A 111 13.82 -0.68 -0.51
N ALA A 112 13.59 -1.83 -1.15
CA ALA A 112 13.89 -3.14 -0.58
C ALA A 112 15.36 -3.32 -0.15
N PRO A 113 16.39 -2.86 -0.89
CA PRO A 113 17.78 -2.96 -0.46
C PRO A 113 18.05 -2.19 0.83
N ALA A 114 17.54 -0.96 0.95
CA ALA A 114 17.71 -0.13 2.13
C ALA A 114 17.03 -0.72 3.36
N VAL A 115 15.80 -1.21 3.21
CA VAL A 115 15.04 -1.88 4.29
C VAL A 115 15.74 -3.17 4.72
N SER A 116 16.25 -3.96 3.79
CA SER A 116 17.01 -5.18 4.10
C SER A 116 18.29 -4.88 4.88
N LEU A 117 19.04 -3.85 4.48
CA LEU A 117 20.24 -3.42 5.21
C LEU A 117 19.94 -2.95 6.62
N SER A 118 18.87 -2.16 6.78
CA SER A 118 18.44 -1.67 8.10
C SER A 118 18.09 -2.83 9.05
N ASN A 119 17.48 -3.89 8.53
CA ASN A 119 17.08 -5.06 9.32
C ASN A 119 18.26 -5.94 9.80
N LYS A 120 19.43 -5.85 9.19
CA LYS A 120 20.60 -6.61 9.64
C LYS A 120 21.04 -6.23 11.05
N GLY A 121 20.88 -4.96 11.43
CA GLY A 121 21.20 -4.48 12.78
C GLY A 121 20.25 -4.98 13.89
N LEU A 122 19.14 -5.64 13.54
CA LEU A 122 18.22 -6.24 14.51
C LEU A 122 18.59 -7.66 14.94
N GLN A 123 19.50 -8.31 14.22
CA GLN A 123 19.85 -9.72 14.43
C GLN A 123 21.07 -9.91 15.36
N THR A 124 21.68 -8.82 15.76
CA THR A 124 22.75 -8.77 16.75
C THR A 124 22.20 -8.14 18.03
#